data_e0c83a74c053c32a6b9ba98b47199af2
#
_entry.id   e0c83a74c053c32a6b9ba98b47199af2
#
_cell.length_a   1.000
_cell.length_b   1.000
_cell.length_c   1.000
_cell.angle_alpha   90.00
_cell.angle_beta   90.00
_cell.angle_gamma   90.00
#
_symmetry.space_group_name_H-M   'P 1'
#
loop_
_entity.id
_entity.type
_entity.pdbx_description
1 polymer ?
#
loop_
_entity_poly.entity_id
_entity_poly.type
_entity_poly.pdbx_seq_one_letter_code
_entity_poly.pdbx_strand_id
1 'polypeptide(L)'
;MIGDSSILEKYQALKKYPEFVKSIHIEDPDEAAREAVRIVRNGGADILMKGIISTDNLLRAILDKEKGLLPCGKVLTHLSVMQIPTYDKLLFFSDAAVIPRPTLQQRIEMIWYAIHTCRNSGESCT
;
A
#
# COMPACT_ATOMS: atom_id res chain seq x y z
N MET A 1 3.09 0.09 14.43
CA MET A 1 2.09 -0.92 14.03
C MET A 1 0.74 -0.53 14.63
N ILE A 2 -0.37 -0.78 13.94
CA ILE A 2 -1.72 -0.41 14.40
C ILE A 2 -2.57 -1.67 14.41
N GLY A 3 -3.28 -1.92 15.52
CA GLY A 3 -4.16 -3.07 15.69
C GLY A 3 -4.34 -3.46 17.15
N ASP A 4 -4.99 -4.61 17.37
CA ASP A 4 -5.19 -5.15 18.71
C ASP A 4 -3.85 -5.52 19.37
N SER A 5 -3.57 -4.93 20.54
CA SER A 5 -2.32 -5.16 21.27
C SER A 5 -2.12 -6.62 21.67
N SER A 6 -3.19 -7.38 21.95
CA SER A 6 -3.11 -8.80 22.26
C SER A 6 -2.54 -9.63 21.09
N ILE A 7 -2.76 -9.17 19.86
CA ILE A 7 -2.19 -9.76 18.65
C ILE A 7 -0.79 -9.23 18.40
N LEU A 8 -0.60 -7.91 18.54
CA LEU A 8 0.68 -7.25 18.28
C LEU A 8 1.81 -7.77 19.20
N GLU A 9 1.51 -8.04 20.46
CA GLU A 9 2.46 -8.58 21.44
C GLU A 9 3.03 -9.96 21.09
N LYS A 10 2.36 -10.72 20.21
CA LYS A 10 2.83 -12.01 19.70
C LYS A 10 3.96 -11.88 18.69
N TYR A 11 4.13 -10.70 18.07
CA TYR A 11 5.18 -10.50 17.06
C TYR A 11 6.54 -10.27 17.72
N GLN A 12 7.49 -11.14 17.41
CA GLN A 12 8.85 -11.08 17.93
C GLN A 12 9.57 -9.76 17.59
N ALA A 13 9.25 -9.12 16.46
CA ALA A 13 9.83 -7.85 16.05
C ALA A 13 9.60 -6.73 17.08
N LEU A 14 8.41 -6.67 17.71
CA LEU A 14 8.10 -5.70 18.76
C LEU A 14 8.97 -5.90 20.01
N LYS A 15 9.29 -7.16 20.34
CA LYS A 15 10.12 -7.52 21.50
C LYS A 15 11.61 -7.32 21.22
N LYS A 16 12.03 -7.56 19.96
CA LYS A 16 13.45 -7.52 19.57
C LYS A 16 13.94 -6.08 19.28
N TYR A 17 13.06 -5.20 18.82
CA TYR A 17 13.42 -3.84 18.40
C TYR A 17 12.43 -2.79 18.94
N PRO A 18 12.24 -2.69 20.27
CA PRO A 18 11.24 -1.82 20.88
C PRO A 18 11.47 -0.33 20.58
N GLU A 19 12.73 0.07 20.38
CA GLU A 19 13.11 1.46 20.09
C GLU A 19 12.72 1.90 18.65
N PHE A 20 12.56 0.95 17.71
CA PHE A 20 12.19 1.22 16.32
C PHE A 20 10.72 0.98 16.02
N VAL A 21 10.00 0.27 16.87
CA VAL A 21 8.62 -0.14 16.62
C VAL A 21 7.68 0.48 17.63
N LYS A 22 6.85 1.41 17.18
CA LYS A 22 5.73 1.97 17.96
C LYS A 22 4.44 1.22 17.62
N SER A 23 3.65 0.91 18.65
CA SER A 23 2.34 0.30 18.49
C SER A 23 1.23 1.26 18.92
N ILE A 24 0.11 1.21 18.20
CA ILE A 24 -1.13 1.93 18.53
C ILE A 24 -2.21 0.85 18.67
N HIS A 25 -2.82 0.80 19.85
CA HIS A 25 -3.88 -0.16 20.13
C HIS A 25 -5.21 0.33 19.55
N ILE A 26 -5.77 -0.42 18.61
CA ILE A 26 -7.11 -0.23 18.06
C ILE A 26 -7.66 -1.63 17.74
N GLU A 27 -8.77 -2.01 18.36
CA GLU A 27 -9.37 -3.33 18.17
C GLU A 27 -10.17 -3.42 16.86
N ASP A 28 -10.90 -2.36 16.52
CA ASP A 28 -11.74 -2.33 15.31
C ASP A 28 -10.89 -2.19 14.05
N PRO A 29 -10.98 -3.13 13.08
CA PRO A 29 -10.18 -3.09 11.85
C PRO A 29 -10.44 -1.86 10.98
N ASP A 30 -11.69 -1.35 10.95
CA ASP A 30 -12.03 -0.17 10.15
C ASP A 30 -11.46 1.10 10.79
N GLU A 31 -11.46 1.19 12.11
CA GLU A 31 -10.81 2.28 12.82
C GLU A 31 -9.29 2.23 12.68
N ALA A 32 -8.70 1.04 12.76
CA ALA A 32 -7.27 0.84 12.54
C ALA A 32 -6.85 1.28 11.13
N ALA A 33 -7.65 0.96 10.11
CA ALA A 33 -7.41 1.41 8.73
C ALA A 33 -7.51 2.93 8.60
N ARG A 34 -8.54 3.55 9.18
CA ARG A 34 -8.73 5.02 9.16
C ARG A 34 -7.58 5.75 9.86
N GLU A 35 -7.13 5.23 10.99
CA GLU A 35 -6.01 5.83 11.73
C GLU A 35 -4.69 5.70 10.93
N ALA A 36 -4.44 4.56 10.31
CA ALA A 36 -3.27 4.36 9.45
C ALA A 36 -3.26 5.36 8.28
N VAL A 37 -4.39 5.51 7.60
CA VAL A 37 -4.57 6.48 6.51
C VAL A 37 -4.38 7.91 7.02
N ARG A 38 -4.93 8.26 8.18
CA ARG A 38 -4.77 9.59 8.82
C ARG A 38 -3.30 9.93 9.10
N ILE A 39 -2.53 8.96 9.61
CA ILE A 39 -1.10 9.15 9.90
C ILE A 39 -0.32 9.46 8.61
N VAL A 40 -0.53 8.67 7.54
CA VAL A 40 0.12 8.91 6.25
C VAL A 40 -0.28 10.26 5.67
N ARG A 41 -1.57 10.57 5.67
CA ARG A 41 -2.08 11.84 5.14
C ARG A 41 -1.49 13.08 5.83
N ASN A 42 -1.18 12.97 7.12
CA ASN A 42 -0.58 14.03 7.91
C ASN A 42 0.96 14.03 7.87
N GLY A 43 1.57 13.25 6.98
CA GLY A 43 3.03 13.16 6.84
C GLY A 43 3.73 12.43 7.99
N GLY A 44 2.99 11.67 8.80
CA GLY A 44 3.55 10.87 9.90
C GLY A 44 4.15 9.52 9.46
N ALA A 45 3.99 9.15 8.19
CA ALA A 45 4.59 7.97 7.58
C ALA A 45 4.66 8.11 6.06
N ASP A 46 5.70 7.56 5.45
CA ASP A 46 5.94 7.60 4.00
C ASP A 46 5.37 6.38 3.28
N ILE A 47 5.20 5.26 4.01
CA ILE A 47 4.72 3.99 3.46
C ILE A 47 3.59 3.44 4.33
N LEU A 48 2.51 3.01 3.68
CA LEU A 48 1.42 2.28 4.30
C LEU A 48 1.49 0.81 3.89
N MET A 49 1.74 -0.07 4.86
CA MET A 49 1.83 -1.50 4.64
C MET A 49 0.65 -2.23 5.30
N LYS A 50 -0.02 -3.10 4.53
CA LYS A 50 -1.09 -3.95 5.01
C LYS A 50 -0.52 -5.21 5.70
N GLY A 51 -1.06 -5.51 6.89
CA GLY A 51 -0.86 -6.80 7.57
C GLY A 51 -2.07 -7.74 7.38
N ILE A 52 -2.64 -8.20 8.48
CA ILE A 52 -3.76 -9.18 8.50
C ILE A 52 -5.10 -8.56 8.09
N ILE A 53 -5.26 -7.25 8.22
CA ILE A 53 -6.51 -6.56 7.86
C ILE A 53 -6.99 -6.93 6.44
N SER A 54 -8.31 -7.00 6.24
CA SER A 54 -8.87 -7.26 4.91
C SER A 54 -8.50 -6.14 3.92
N THR A 55 -8.34 -6.51 2.65
CA THR A 55 -8.04 -5.54 1.61
C THR A 55 -9.18 -4.53 1.44
N ASP A 56 -10.43 -4.97 1.58
CA ASP A 56 -11.61 -4.11 1.46
C ASP A 56 -11.65 -3.02 2.51
N ASN A 57 -11.35 -3.35 3.77
CA ASN A 57 -11.33 -2.38 4.87
C ASN A 57 -10.28 -1.29 4.61
N LEU A 58 -9.08 -1.70 4.21
CA LEU A 58 -8.01 -0.76 3.90
C LEU A 58 -8.34 0.09 2.67
N LEU A 59 -8.83 -0.52 1.60
CA LEU A 59 -9.19 0.22 0.37
C LEU A 59 -10.31 1.23 0.61
N ARG A 60 -11.33 0.91 1.43
CA ARG A 60 -12.36 1.89 1.81
C ARG A 60 -11.77 3.12 2.49
N ALA A 61 -10.82 2.92 3.41
CA ALA A 61 -10.15 4.03 4.08
C ALA A 61 -9.28 4.86 3.12
N ILE A 62 -8.53 4.20 2.21
CA ILE A 62 -7.68 4.88 1.21
C ILE A 62 -8.51 5.67 0.21
N LEU A 63 -9.65 5.12 -0.23
CA LEU A 63 -10.53 5.70 -1.25
C LEU A 63 -11.58 6.68 -0.69
N ASP A 64 -11.61 6.91 0.61
CA ASP A 64 -12.49 7.90 1.21
C ASP A 64 -12.26 9.28 0.57
N LYS A 65 -13.35 9.93 0.13
CA LYS A 65 -13.27 11.18 -0.64
C LYS A 65 -12.76 12.38 0.17
N GLU A 66 -13.00 12.36 1.48
CA GLU A 66 -12.66 13.48 2.36
C GLU A 66 -11.37 13.22 3.14
N LYS A 67 -11.18 11.98 3.60
CA LYS A 67 -10.11 11.58 4.53
C LYS A 67 -9.10 10.60 3.95
N GLY A 68 -9.34 10.10 2.74
CA GLY A 68 -8.48 9.12 2.08
C GLY A 68 -7.17 9.69 1.53
N LEU A 69 -6.42 8.84 0.85
CA LEU A 69 -5.11 9.18 0.27
C LEU A 69 -5.16 9.44 -1.23
N LEU A 70 -6.24 9.00 -1.93
CA LEU A 70 -6.32 9.15 -3.37
C LEU A 70 -6.67 10.60 -3.74
N PRO A 71 -5.81 11.32 -4.48
CA PRO A 71 -6.12 12.67 -4.95
C PRO A 71 -7.32 12.66 -5.92
N CYS A 72 -8.07 13.73 -5.93
CA CYS A 72 -9.22 13.89 -6.82
C CYS A 72 -8.81 13.69 -8.29
N GLY A 73 -9.59 12.90 -9.03
CA GLY A 73 -9.36 12.62 -10.45
C GLY A 73 -8.22 11.64 -10.74
N LYS A 74 -7.58 11.08 -9.71
CA LYS A 74 -6.53 10.06 -9.88
C LYS A 74 -7.09 8.66 -9.79
N VAL A 75 -6.31 7.71 -10.29
CA VAL A 75 -6.65 6.29 -10.36
C VAL A 75 -5.81 5.51 -9.36
N LEU A 76 -6.47 4.66 -8.57
CA LEU A 76 -5.77 3.63 -7.80
C LEU A 76 -5.59 2.41 -8.70
N THR A 77 -4.36 1.93 -8.82
CA THR A 77 -4.02 0.73 -9.58
C THR A 77 -3.09 -0.17 -8.80
N HIS A 78 -3.07 -1.44 -9.14
CA HIS A 78 -2.18 -2.43 -8.56
C HIS A 78 -0.96 -2.61 -9.46
N LEU A 79 0.24 -2.45 -8.91
CA LEU A 79 1.49 -2.76 -9.58
C LEU A 79 2.17 -3.92 -8.87
N SER A 80 2.40 -5.00 -9.59
CA SER A 80 3.18 -6.15 -9.11
C SER A 80 4.60 -6.07 -9.63
N VAL A 81 5.55 -6.40 -8.75
CA VAL A 81 6.97 -6.52 -9.09
C VAL A 81 7.41 -7.95 -8.75
N MET A 82 7.94 -8.66 -9.72
CA MET A 82 8.31 -10.07 -9.57
C MET A 82 9.71 -10.34 -10.10
N GLN A 83 10.42 -11.20 -9.40
CA GLN A 83 11.65 -11.81 -9.90
C GLN A 83 11.33 -13.23 -10.37
N ILE A 84 11.65 -13.52 -11.62
CA ILE A 84 11.44 -14.83 -12.24
C ILE A 84 12.80 -15.51 -12.42
N PRO A 85 12.99 -16.77 -11.97
CA PRO A 85 14.30 -17.43 -12.02
C PRO A 85 14.93 -17.54 -13.42
N THR A 86 14.10 -17.56 -14.46
CA THR A 86 14.53 -17.68 -15.86
C THR A 86 14.65 -16.32 -16.58
N TYR A 87 14.49 -15.22 -15.87
CA TYR A 87 14.53 -13.88 -16.42
C TYR A 87 15.40 -12.98 -15.51
N ASP A 88 16.41 -12.36 -16.07
CA ASP A 88 17.47 -11.63 -15.36
C ASP A 88 17.07 -10.23 -14.87
N LYS A 89 15.86 -9.77 -15.20
CA LYS A 89 15.33 -8.46 -14.79
C LYS A 89 14.10 -8.62 -13.92
N LEU A 90 13.76 -7.55 -13.18
CA LEU A 90 12.48 -7.46 -12.49
C LEU A 90 11.35 -7.25 -13.50
N LEU A 91 10.29 -8.04 -13.37
CA LEU A 91 9.07 -7.89 -14.16
C LEU A 91 8.07 -7.01 -13.41
N PHE A 92 7.70 -5.88 -14.02
CA PHE A 92 6.65 -4.99 -13.54
C PHE A 92 5.39 -5.22 -14.36
N PHE A 93 4.26 -5.50 -13.73
CA PHE A 93 2.99 -5.61 -14.44
C PHE A 93 1.82 -5.02 -13.66
N SER A 94 0.83 -4.51 -14.37
CA SER A 94 -0.37 -3.84 -13.88
C SER A 94 -1.52 -4.04 -14.90
N ASP A 95 -2.78 -4.12 -14.51
CA ASP A 95 -3.37 -4.21 -13.19
C ASP A 95 -3.92 -5.63 -12.99
N ALA A 96 -3.60 -6.27 -11.89
CA ALA A 96 -4.03 -7.65 -11.65
C ALA A 96 -5.19 -7.75 -10.64
N ALA A 97 -5.55 -6.65 -9.94
CA ALA A 97 -6.40 -6.78 -8.77
C ALA A 97 -7.42 -5.65 -8.53
N VAL A 98 -7.27 -4.48 -9.16
CA VAL A 98 -8.09 -3.29 -8.81
C VAL A 98 -9.01 -2.87 -9.94
N ILE A 99 -8.52 -2.80 -11.17
CA ILE A 99 -9.30 -2.32 -12.33
C ILE A 99 -9.44 -3.41 -13.39
N PRO A 100 -10.54 -4.18 -13.39
CA PRO A 100 -10.70 -5.30 -14.35
C PRO A 100 -10.82 -4.85 -15.80
N ARG A 101 -11.40 -3.67 -16.06
CA ARG A 101 -11.63 -3.13 -17.40
C ARG A 101 -11.30 -1.64 -17.44
N PRO A 102 -10.00 -1.28 -17.54
CA PRO A 102 -9.59 0.11 -17.54
C PRO A 102 -9.97 0.80 -18.86
N THR A 103 -10.40 2.06 -18.75
CA THR A 103 -10.58 2.96 -19.91
C THR A 103 -9.22 3.30 -20.52
N LEU A 104 -9.20 3.92 -21.69
CA LEU A 104 -7.95 4.36 -22.32
C LEU A 104 -7.17 5.32 -21.41
N GLN A 105 -7.85 6.30 -20.82
CA GLN A 105 -7.23 7.27 -19.93
C GLN A 105 -6.61 6.59 -18.70
N GLN A 106 -7.31 5.64 -18.08
CA GLN A 106 -6.79 4.87 -16.97
C GLN A 106 -5.55 4.04 -17.36
N ARG A 107 -5.55 3.42 -18.55
CA ARG A 107 -4.37 2.68 -19.05
C ARG A 107 -3.15 3.58 -19.20
N ILE A 108 -3.33 4.79 -19.71
CA ILE A 108 -2.23 5.78 -19.82
C ILE A 108 -1.66 6.11 -18.45
N GLU A 109 -2.53 6.36 -17.46
CA GLU A 109 -2.07 6.64 -16.09
C GLU A 109 -1.36 5.43 -15.46
N MET A 110 -1.90 4.22 -15.64
CA MET A 110 -1.28 2.97 -15.16
C MET A 110 0.13 2.76 -15.73
N ILE A 111 0.30 2.97 -17.05
CA ILE A 111 1.61 2.88 -17.70
C ILE A 111 2.56 3.93 -17.11
N TRP A 112 2.09 5.15 -16.93
CA TRP A 112 2.89 6.23 -16.36
C TRP A 112 3.36 5.90 -14.93
N TYR A 113 2.47 5.38 -14.08
CA TYR A 113 2.81 4.96 -12.72
C TYR A 113 3.83 3.81 -12.71
N ALA A 114 3.65 2.81 -13.59
CA ALA A 114 4.57 1.69 -13.70
C ALA A 114 5.98 2.14 -14.10
N ILE A 115 6.10 3.01 -15.13
CA ILE A 115 7.37 3.56 -15.60
C ILE A 115 8.03 4.40 -14.49
N HIS A 116 7.26 5.24 -13.82
CA HIS A 116 7.79 6.09 -12.74
C HIS A 116 8.31 5.25 -11.57
N THR A 117 7.57 4.23 -11.16
CA THR A 117 7.98 3.32 -10.09
C THR A 117 9.23 2.53 -10.47
N CYS A 118 9.28 1.98 -11.69
CA CYS A 118 10.44 1.26 -12.22
C CYS A 118 11.71 2.14 -12.18
N ARG A 119 11.64 3.36 -12.69
CA ARG A 119 12.77 4.30 -12.68
C ARG A 119 13.23 4.66 -11.27
N ASN A 120 12.30 4.87 -10.35
CA ASN A 120 12.62 5.20 -8.96
C ASN A 120 13.21 4.02 -8.18
N SER A 121 12.97 2.78 -8.60
CA SER A 121 13.62 1.60 -8.02
C SER A 121 15.03 1.32 -8.57
N GLY A 122 15.55 2.18 -9.44
CA GLY A 122 16.88 2.03 -10.04
C GLY A 122 16.94 1.08 -11.22
N GLU A 123 15.79 0.58 -11.69
CA GLU A 123 15.70 -0.32 -12.83
C GLU A 123 15.60 0.44 -14.15
N SER A 124 16.23 -0.09 -15.20
CA SER A 124 16.06 0.43 -16.55
C SER A 124 14.79 -0.13 -17.17
N CYS A 125 13.81 0.72 -17.46
CA CYS A 125 12.66 0.35 -18.26
C CYS A 125 13.10 0.19 -19.73
N THR A 126 13.17 -1.03 -20.21
CA THR A 126 13.40 -1.36 -21.63
C THR A 126 12.11 -1.85 -22.26
#